data_8ca7086f8c928c331260197eea3c2b64
#
_entry.id   8ca7086f8c928c331260197eea3c2b64
#
_cell.length_a   1.000
_cell.length_b   1.000
_cell.length_c   1.000
_cell.angle_alpha   90.00
_cell.angle_beta   90.00
_cell.angle_gamma   90.00
#
_symmetry.space_group_name_H-M   'P 1'
#
loop_
_entity.id
_entity.type
_entity.pdbx_description
1 polymer ?
#
loop_
_entity_poly.entity_id
_entity_poly.type
_entity_poly.pdbx_seq_one_letter_code
_entity_poly.pdbx_strand_id
1 'polypeptide(L)'
;MRLSQLLKSKLHHARITYCNPDYVGSIEIGQDLMDAVGLQDGELVHIWSVTGTSRIQTYAFAGPRGTIGINGGAAHFFESGEKVIIAAFDLSDEPILPKIVLLGEENQIVKDMTPFSVIG
;
A
#
# COMPACT_ATOMS: atom_id res chain seq x y z
N MET A 1 -8.36 27.54 7.19
CA MET A 1 -7.67 26.27 7.54
C MET A 1 -6.83 25.80 6.36
N ARG A 2 -5.63 25.36 6.63
CA ARG A 2 -4.79 24.72 5.62
C ARG A 2 -4.60 23.25 5.97
N LEU A 3 -4.78 22.38 4.99
CA LEU A 3 -4.57 20.94 5.15
C LEU A 3 -3.43 20.51 4.25
N SER A 4 -2.52 19.71 4.79
CA SER A 4 -1.45 19.09 4.02
C SER A 4 -1.77 17.62 3.83
N GLN A 5 -1.39 17.06 2.69
CA GLN A 5 -1.42 15.62 2.52
C GLN A 5 -0.16 15.03 3.15
N LEU A 6 -0.33 14.31 4.24
CA LEU A 6 0.77 13.74 4.99
C LEU A 6 0.73 12.22 4.92
N LEU A 7 1.90 11.59 4.85
CA LEU A 7 2.00 10.14 4.81
C LEU A 7 1.36 9.54 6.06
N LYS A 8 0.40 8.65 5.85
CA LYS A 8 -0.33 7.96 6.91
C LYS A 8 0.08 6.49 7.03
N SER A 9 0.17 5.80 5.89
CA SER A 9 0.40 4.36 5.85
C SER A 9 1.37 4.03 4.73
N LYS A 10 2.27 3.06 4.97
CA LYS A 10 3.18 2.60 3.93
C LYS A 10 3.53 1.13 4.12
N LEU A 11 3.28 0.35 3.06
CA LEU A 11 3.76 -1.02 2.93
C LEU A 11 4.99 -0.96 2.03
N HIS A 12 6.18 -1.16 2.61
CA HIS A 12 7.43 -1.04 1.89
C HIS A 12 7.86 -2.41 1.38
N HIS A 13 8.11 -2.51 0.07
CA HIS A 13 8.54 -3.74 -0.61
C HIS A 13 7.48 -4.85 -0.57
N ALA A 14 6.22 -4.52 -0.83
CA ALA A 14 5.19 -5.52 -1.08
C ALA A 14 5.48 -6.28 -2.38
N ARG A 15 5.11 -7.54 -2.41
CA ARG A 15 5.26 -8.39 -3.60
C ARG A 15 3.89 -8.65 -4.20
N ILE A 16 3.70 -8.31 -5.47
CA ILE A 16 2.45 -8.57 -6.18
C ILE A 16 2.29 -10.08 -6.36
N THR A 17 1.14 -10.62 -5.91
CA THR A 17 0.87 -12.04 -5.99
C THR A 17 0.05 -12.43 -7.21
N TYR A 18 -0.75 -11.50 -7.76
CA TYR A 18 -1.47 -11.72 -9.01
C TYR A 18 -1.86 -10.38 -9.64
N CYS A 19 -2.09 -10.42 -10.96
CA CYS A 19 -2.66 -9.31 -11.73
C CYS A 19 -3.83 -9.85 -12.55
N ASN A 20 -5.03 -9.31 -12.34
CA ASN A 20 -6.23 -9.75 -13.04
C ASN A 20 -6.91 -8.55 -13.73
N PRO A 21 -6.67 -8.32 -15.03
CA PRO A 21 -7.23 -7.16 -15.72
C PRO A 21 -8.73 -7.27 -15.99
N ASP A 22 -9.29 -8.45 -15.85
CA ASP A 22 -10.70 -8.69 -16.17
C ASP A 22 -11.63 -8.52 -14.97
N TYR A 23 -11.06 -8.19 -13.81
CA TYR A 23 -11.85 -7.98 -12.60
C TYR A 23 -12.07 -6.49 -12.34
N VAL A 24 -12.99 -6.16 -11.42
CA VAL A 24 -13.24 -4.77 -11.03
C VAL A 24 -11.99 -4.16 -10.44
N GLY A 25 -11.66 -2.93 -10.86
CA GLY A 25 -10.42 -2.25 -10.46
C GLY A 25 -10.30 -2.10 -8.96
N SER A 26 -9.17 -2.52 -8.40
CA SER A 26 -8.81 -2.37 -6.98
C SER A 26 -7.44 -2.99 -6.73
N ILE A 27 -6.93 -2.82 -5.51
CA ILE A 27 -5.83 -3.65 -5.02
C ILE A 27 -6.32 -4.42 -3.80
N GLU A 28 -6.16 -5.75 -3.85
CA GLU A 28 -6.48 -6.62 -2.73
C GLU A 28 -5.24 -6.77 -1.86
N ILE A 29 -5.37 -6.43 -0.58
CA ILE A 29 -4.24 -6.41 0.37
C ILE A 29 -4.61 -7.30 1.55
N GLY A 30 -3.70 -8.15 1.99
CA GLY A 30 -3.93 -8.99 3.17
C GLY A 30 -4.47 -8.18 4.35
N GLN A 31 -5.51 -8.67 5.02
CA GLN A 31 -6.16 -7.96 6.14
C GLN A 31 -5.16 -7.63 7.24
N ASP A 32 -4.21 -8.53 7.51
CA ASP A 32 -3.17 -8.30 8.51
C ASP A 32 -2.33 -7.07 8.21
N LEU A 33 -2.03 -6.84 6.93
CA LEU A 33 -1.26 -5.68 6.50
C LEU A 33 -2.08 -4.40 6.59
N MET A 34 -3.35 -4.47 6.18
CA MET A 34 -4.24 -3.31 6.29
C MET A 34 -4.40 -2.88 7.74
N ASP A 35 -4.56 -3.84 8.64
CA ASP A 35 -4.66 -3.56 10.08
C ASP A 35 -3.36 -2.96 10.62
N ALA A 36 -2.21 -3.49 10.19
CA ALA A 36 -0.91 -3.05 10.69
C ALA A 36 -0.61 -1.58 10.38
N VAL A 37 -1.06 -1.08 9.23
CA VAL A 37 -0.77 0.30 8.81
C VAL A 37 -2.00 1.20 8.79
N GLY A 38 -3.17 0.69 9.22
CA GLY A 38 -4.38 1.49 9.35
C GLY A 38 -5.09 1.82 8.05
N LEU A 39 -5.07 0.90 7.09
CA LEU A 39 -5.83 1.03 5.85
C LEU A 39 -7.25 0.49 6.01
N GLN A 40 -8.20 1.15 5.38
CA GLN A 40 -9.62 0.75 5.37
C GLN A 40 -10.05 0.31 3.99
N ASP A 41 -11.06 -0.55 3.93
CA ASP A 41 -11.68 -0.92 2.66
C ASP A 41 -12.17 0.32 1.92
N GLY A 42 -11.83 0.41 0.64
CA GLY A 42 -12.22 1.53 -0.22
C GLY A 42 -11.28 2.73 -0.14
N GLU A 43 -10.24 2.67 0.68
CA GLU A 43 -9.32 3.79 0.83
C GLU A 43 -8.43 3.94 -0.40
N LEU A 44 -8.23 5.18 -0.84
CA LEU A 44 -7.32 5.50 -1.94
C LEU A 44 -5.88 5.17 -1.53
N VAL A 45 -5.17 4.45 -2.39
CA VAL A 45 -3.76 4.17 -2.21
C VAL A 45 -2.97 4.46 -3.48
N HIS A 46 -1.70 4.77 -3.31
CA HIS A 46 -0.73 4.87 -4.38
C HIS A 46 0.05 3.57 -4.44
N ILE A 47 0.36 3.10 -5.65
CA ILE A 47 1.21 1.93 -5.87
C ILE A 47 2.38 2.37 -6.74
N TRP A 48 3.60 2.21 -6.22
CA TRP A 48 4.82 2.62 -6.90
C TRP A 48 5.72 1.42 -7.13
N SER A 49 6.09 1.18 -8.38
CA SER A 49 7.06 0.13 -8.70
C SER A 49 8.43 0.46 -8.13
N VAL A 50 9.10 -0.53 -7.55
CA VAL A 50 10.48 -0.39 -7.07
C VAL A 50 11.47 -0.68 -8.20
N THR A 51 11.11 -1.63 -9.08
CA THR A 51 12.01 -2.10 -10.14
C THR A 51 11.70 -1.48 -11.50
N GLY A 52 10.54 -0.84 -11.64
CA GLY A 52 10.10 -0.19 -12.87
C GLY A 52 9.64 1.23 -12.62
N THR A 53 8.86 1.76 -13.55
CA THR A 53 8.46 3.17 -13.54
C THR A 53 6.98 3.38 -13.23
N SER A 54 6.18 2.32 -13.11
CA SER A 54 4.74 2.46 -12.94
C SER A 54 4.40 3.10 -11.61
N ARG A 55 3.53 4.10 -11.67
CA ARG A 55 3.01 4.82 -10.50
C ARG A 55 1.53 5.07 -10.76
N ILE A 56 0.68 4.45 -9.95
CA ILE A 56 -0.77 4.54 -10.14
C ILE A 56 -1.46 4.82 -8.83
N GLN A 57 -2.73 5.16 -8.92
CA GLN A 57 -3.65 5.25 -7.80
C GLN A 57 -4.80 4.28 -8.03
N THR A 58 -5.24 3.66 -6.96
CA THR A 58 -6.43 2.83 -6.94
C THR A 58 -6.97 2.80 -5.51
N TYR A 59 -7.90 1.91 -5.21
CA TYR A 59 -8.45 1.77 -3.86
C TYR A 59 -8.25 0.35 -3.37
N ALA A 60 -8.09 0.23 -2.04
CA ALA A 60 -7.71 -1.01 -1.40
C ALA A 60 -8.93 -1.74 -0.85
N PHE A 61 -8.88 -3.07 -0.90
CA PHE A 61 -9.83 -3.93 -0.20
C PHE A 61 -9.06 -5.07 0.46
N ALA A 62 -9.55 -5.50 1.62
CA ALA A 62 -8.90 -6.56 2.38
C ALA A 62 -9.10 -7.92 1.71
N GLY A 63 -8.06 -8.75 1.77
CA GLY A 63 -8.08 -10.12 1.29
C GLY A 63 -7.33 -11.05 2.24
N PRO A 64 -7.10 -12.30 1.83
CA PRO A 64 -6.37 -13.27 2.65
C PRO A 64 -4.94 -12.83 2.92
N ARG A 65 -4.40 -13.32 4.03
CA ARG A 65 -2.99 -13.09 4.41
C ARG A 65 -2.07 -13.48 3.25
N GLY A 66 -1.07 -12.65 3.00
CA GLY A 66 -0.07 -12.87 1.96
C GLY A 66 -0.47 -12.36 0.59
N THR A 67 -1.70 -11.91 0.40
CA THR A 67 -2.21 -11.45 -0.90
C THR A 67 -1.87 -9.99 -1.14
N ILE A 68 -1.33 -9.70 -2.30
CA ILE A 68 -1.23 -8.36 -2.89
C ILE A 68 -1.64 -8.52 -4.35
N GLY A 69 -2.91 -8.32 -4.65
CA GLY A 69 -3.47 -8.58 -5.97
C GLY A 69 -3.97 -7.32 -6.64
N ILE A 70 -3.57 -7.10 -7.89
CA ILE A 70 -3.98 -5.92 -8.65
C ILE A 70 -5.05 -6.31 -9.65
N ASN A 71 -6.20 -5.66 -9.54
CA ASN A 71 -7.38 -5.93 -10.36
C ASN A 71 -7.68 -4.77 -11.30
N GLY A 72 -8.30 -5.10 -12.43
CA GLY A 72 -8.79 -4.11 -13.37
C GLY A 72 -7.69 -3.52 -14.25
N GLY A 73 -7.92 -2.31 -14.75
CA GLY A 73 -6.99 -1.65 -15.67
C GLY A 73 -5.58 -1.48 -15.13
N ALA A 74 -5.44 -1.29 -13.83
CA ALA A 74 -4.13 -1.17 -13.19
C ALA A 74 -3.28 -2.42 -13.35
N ALA A 75 -3.90 -3.59 -13.52
CA ALA A 75 -3.17 -4.86 -13.69
C ALA A 75 -2.26 -4.88 -14.92
N HIS A 76 -2.53 -4.03 -15.92
CA HIS A 76 -1.69 -3.92 -17.12
C HIS A 76 -0.34 -3.26 -16.85
N PHE A 77 -0.20 -2.56 -15.73
CA PHE A 77 1.03 -1.80 -15.42
C PHE A 77 2.01 -2.58 -14.54
N PHE A 78 1.63 -3.77 -14.09
CA PHE A 78 2.43 -4.54 -13.14
C PHE A 78 2.45 -6.02 -13.53
N GLU A 79 3.39 -6.74 -12.91
CA GLU A 79 3.52 -8.19 -13.08
C GLU A 79 3.52 -8.88 -11.72
N SER A 80 3.03 -10.12 -11.68
CA SER A 80 3.14 -10.97 -10.49
C SER A 80 4.60 -11.14 -10.11
N GLY A 81 4.91 -11.01 -8.83
CA GLY A 81 6.29 -11.06 -8.33
C GLY A 81 6.97 -9.70 -8.25
N GLU A 82 6.42 -8.68 -8.87
CA GLU A 82 7.01 -7.34 -8.85
C GLU A 82 6.97 -6.74 -7.44
N LYS A 83 8.04 -6.03 -7.09
CA LYS A 83 8.17 -5.35 -5.80
C LYS A 83 7.61 -3.94 -5.94
N VAL A 84 6.72 -3.57 -5.03
CA VAL A 84 6.08 -2.26 -5.03
C VAL A 84 6.06 -1.64 -3.64
N ILE A 85 5.78 -0.33 -3.61
CA ILE A 85 5.48 0.40 -2.40
C ILE A 85 4.01 0.81 -2.48
N ILE A 86 3.27 0.59 -1.40
CA ILE A 86 1.86 0.99 -1.31
C ILE A 86 1.76 2.03 -0.20
N ALA A 87 1.23 3.21 -0.52
CA ALA A 87 1.19 4.32 0.40
C ALA A 87 -0.18 4.99 0.41
N ALA A 88 -0.57 5.50 1.57
CA ALA A 88 -1.77 6.31 1.74
C ALA A 88 -1.45 7.57 2.53
N PHE A 89 -2.26 8.60 2.34
CA PHE A 89 -2.04 9.92 2.90
C PHE A 89 -3.31 10.42 3.58
N ASP A 90 -3.14 11.18 4.65
CA ASP A 90 -4.25 11.87 5.31
C ASP A 90 -4.15 13.37 5.06
N LEU A 91 -5.29 14.02 5.07
CA LEU A 91 -5.37 15.47 5.09
C LEU A 91 -5.35 15.92 6.56
N SER A 92 -4.35 16.71 6.93
CA SER A 92 -4.19 17.14 8.31
C SER A 92 -3.60 18.54 8.40
N ASP A 93 -4.00 19.29 9.42
CA ASP A 93 -3.42 20.59 9.76
C ASP A 93 -2.36 20.47 10.87
N GLU A 94 -2.08 19.25 11.31
CA GLU A 94 -1.05 18.98 12.32
C GLU A 94 -0.21 17.78 11.91
N PRO A 95 1.02 17.63 12.46
CA PRO A 95 1.84 16.47 12.17
C PRO A 95 1.15 15.17 12.57
N ILE A 96 1.33 14.11 11.76
CA ILE A 96 0.84 12.77 12.06
C ILE A 96 2.00 11.78 12.04
N LEU A 97 1.86 10.69 12.79
CA LEU A 97 2.86 9.64 12.84
C LEU A 97 2.50 8.56 11.80
N PRO A 98 3.27 8.42 10.71
CA PRO A 98 2.96 7.41 9.72
C PRO A 98 3.27 6.00 10.25
N LYS A 99 2.43 5.04 9.87
CA LYS A 99 2.68 3.62 10.14
C LYS A 99 3.33 3.00 8.93
N ILE A 100 4.54 2.48 9.09
CA ILE A 100 5.36 1.96 8.00
C ILE A 100 5.88 0.58 8.39
N VAL A 101 5.69 -0.41 7.52
CA VAL A 101 6.24 -1.74 7.73
C VAL A 101 7.01 -2.20 6.48
N LEU A 102 8.10 -2.93 6.71
CA LEU A 102 8.88 -3.59 5.67
C LEU A 102 8.37 -5.02 5.52
N LEU A 103 8.11 -5.43 4.28
CA LEU A 103 7.60 -6.76 3.98
C LEU A 103 8.69 -7.66 3.39
N GLY A 104 8.59 -8.96 3.68
CA GLY A 104 9.41 -10.00 3.08
C GLY A 104 8.79 -10.58 1.82
N GLU A 105 9.41 -11.64 1.30
CA GLU A 105 9.03 -12.22 0.00
C GLU A 105 7.63 -12.80 -0.05
N GLU A 106 7.06 -13.18 1.09
CA GLU A 106 5.69 -13.70 1.19
C GLU A 106 4.74 -12.68 1.81
N ASN A 107 5.10 -11.40 1.72
CA ASN A 107 4.34 -10.27 2.27
C ASN A 107 4.13 -10.37 3.79
N GLN A 108 5.01 -11.06 4.48
CA GLN A 108 5.03 -11.04 5.95
C GLN A 108 5.75 -9.79 6.44
N ILE A 109 5.34 -9.28 7.58
CA ILE A 109 6.01 -8.13 8.20
C ILE A 109 7.34 -8.60 8.79
N VAL A 110 8.45 -8.03 8.31
CA VAL A 110 9.78 -8.36 8.81
C VAL A 110 10.35 -7.27 9.69
N LYS A 111 9.83 -6.05 9.59
CA LYS A 111 10.32 -4.94 10.42
C LYS A 111 9.27 -3.83 10.48
N ASP A 112 9.05 -3.30 11.69
CA ASP A 112 8.29 -2.08 11.89
C ASP A 112 9.24 -0.90 11.71
N MET A 113 8.96 -0.05 10.71
CA MET A 113 9.78 1.11 10.37
C MET A 113 9.11 2.42 10.77
N THR A 114 8.04 2.33 11.57
CA THR A 114 7.33 3.52 12.03
C THR A 114 8.26 4.38 12.87
N PRO A 115 8.41 5.68 12.58
CA PRO A 115 9.26 6.56 13.39
C PRO A 115 8.68 6.73 14.80
N PHE A 116 9.56 6.98 15.79
CA PHE A 116 9.12 7.22 17.17
C PHE A 116 8.36 8.52 17.31
N SER A 117 8.64 9.49 16.42
CA SER A 117 7.99 10.79 16.48
C SER A 117 7.98 11.39 15.08
N VAL A 118 7.01 12.25 14.83
CA VAL A 118 6.87 12.95 13.54
C VAL A 118 7.92 14.02 13.33
N ILE A 119 8.70 14.34 14.35
CA ILE A 119 9.74 15.37 14.30
C ILE A 119 11.12 14.75 14.10
N GLY A 120 11.28 13.53 14.50
CA GLY A 120 12.58 12.84 14.49
C GLY A 120 13.05 12.33 13.16
#